data_21a7f74c427396274cbf8c9c5bb67395
#
_entry.id   21a7f74c427396274cbf8c9c5bb67395
#
_cell.length_a   1.000
_cell.length_b   1.000
_cell.length_c   1.000
_cell.angle_alpha   90.00
_cell.angle_beta   90.00
_cell.angle_gamma   90.00
#
_symmetry.space_group_name_H-M   'P 1'
#
loop_
_entity.id
_entity.type
_entity.pdbx_description
1 polymer ?
#
loop_
_entity_poly.entity_id
_entity_poly.type
_entity_poly.pdbx_seq_one_letter_code
_entity_poly.pdbx_strand_id
1 'polypeptide(L)'
;MADAPHIRFEWDDAKNDRCVRDRGFGFADTLPAFLDPNRRVERGVRRDYGEERFRLYGRVAGRLFVIAYTRRETATRIISARKANARERERYGAD
;
A
#
# COMPACT_ATOMS: atom_id res chain seq x y z
N MET A 1 -16.14 0.85 25.36
CA MET A 1 -15.82 1.17 23.98
C MET A 1 -14.83 0.18 23.43
N ALA A 2 -15.20 -0.40 22.35
CA ALA A 2 -14.24 -1.28 21.70
C ALA A 2 -13.10 -0.43 21.20
N ASP A 3 -11.93 -0.77 21.59
CA ASP A 3 -10.78 -0.08 21.07
C ASP A 3 -10.63 -0.44 19.61
N ALA A 4 -10.58 0.58 18.77
CA ALA A 4 -10.25 0.34 17.40
C ALA A 4 -8.86 -0.30 17.39
N PRO A 5 -8.67 -1.37 16.61
CA PRO A 5 -7.33 -1.94 16.53
C PRO A 5 -6.38 -0.87 16.03
N HIS A 6 -5.31 -0.69 16.76
CA HIS A 6 -4.28 0.24 16.34
C HIS A 6 -3.57 -0.36 15.14
N ILE A 7 -3.73 0.26 14.00
CA ILE A 7 -3.03 -0.16 12.80
C ILE A 7 -1.66 0.45 12.87
N ARG A 8 -0.67 -0.39 13.01
CA ARG A 8 0.72 0.05 12.97
C ARG A 8 1.27 -0.24 11.60
N PHE A 9 1.99 0.73 11.07
CA PHE A 9 2.68 0.56 9.80
C PHE A 9 4.17 0.53 10.05
N GLU A 10 4.85 -0.29 9.30
CA GLU A 10 6.31 -0.34 9.33
C GLU A 10 6.83 -0.55 7.93
N TRP A 11 8.10 -0.29 7.74
CA TRP A 11 8.76 -0.50 6.45
C TRP A 11 10.27 -0.44 6.64
N ASP A 12 10.96 -0.86 5.59
CA ASP A 12 12.41 -0.77 5.53
C ASP A 12 12.80 0.66 5.13
N ASP A 13 13.60 1.32 5.94
CA ASP A 13 13.97 2.71 5.71
C ASP A 13 14.69 2.90 4.38
N ALA A 14 15.54 1.96 4.00
CA ALA A 14 16.26 2.06 2.73
C ALA A 14 15.31 2.01 1.54
N LYS A 15 14.27 1.18 1.62
CA LYS A 15 13.27 1.11 0.56
C LYS A 15 12.45 2.38 0.50
N ASN A 16 12.13 2.94 1.65
CA ASN A 16 11.39 4.20 1.70
C ASN A 16 12.22 5.32 1.09
N ASP A 17 13.50 5.41 1.45
CA ASP A 17 14.40 6.43 0.91
C ASP A 17 14.51 6.33 -0.60
N ARG A 18 14.58 5.11 -1.11
CA ARG A 18 14.61 4.88 -2.54
C ARG A 18 13.33 5.36 -3.22
N CYS A 19 12.20 5.09 -2.59
CA CYS A 19 10.90 5.52 -3.10
C CYS A 19 10.84 7.05 -3.20
N VAL A 20 11.28 7.73 -2.15
CA VAL A 20 11.32 9.20 -2.14
C VAL A 20 12.24 9.70 -3.27
N ARG A 21 13.41 9.12 -3.41
CA ARG A 21 14.38 9.54 -4.41
C ARG A 21 13.87 9.30 -5.84
N ASP A 22 13.30 8.12 -6.08
CA ASP A 22 12.92 7.72 -7.42
C ASP A 22 11.54 8.18 -7.84
N ARG A 23 10.62 8.33 -6.88
CA ARG A 23 9.21 8.60 -7.18
C ARG A 23 8.70 9.92 -6.62
N GLY A 24 9.44 10.54 -5.72
CA GLY A 24 9.06 11.84 -5.18
C GLY A 24 8.06 11.79 -4.03
N PHE A 25 7.78 10.62 -3.48
CA PHE A 25 6.94 10.49 -2.29
C PHE A 25 7.43 9.32 -1.45
N GLY A 26 7.12 9.36 -0.16
CA GLY A 26 7.49 8.29 0.75
C GLY A 26 6.32 7.38 1.07
N PHE A 27 6.61 6.27 1.74
CA PHE A 27 5.57 5.31 2.11
C PHE A 27 4.52 5.96 3.03
N ALA A 28 4.95 6.83 3.93
CA ALA A 28 4.01 7.50 4.82
C ALA A 28 2.97 8.31 4.05
N ASP A 29 3.34 8.87 2.92
CA ASP A 29 2.44 9.67 2.10
C ASP A 29 1.32 8.85 1.48
N THR A 30 1.49 7.53 1.41
CA THR A 30 0.51 6.64 0.79
C THR A 30 -0.44 6.00 1.80
N LEU A 31 -0.22 6.19 3.09
CA LEU A 31 -1.04 5.56 4.11
C LEU A 31 -2.54 5.89 4.00
N PRO A 32 -2.94 7.10 3.59
CA PRO A 32 -4.37 7.38 3.44
C PRO A 32 -5.08 6.46 2.46
N ALA A 33 -4.35 5.81 1.55
CA ALA A 33 -4.97 4.86 0.62
C ALA A 33 -5.63 3.70 1.37
N PHE A 34 -5.13 3.34 2.55
CA PHE A 34 -5.69 2.28 3.37
C PHE A 34 -7.07 2.67 3.94
N LEU A 35 -7.40 3.94 3.91
CA LEU A 35 -8.68 4.46 4.40
C LEU A 35 -9.65 4.77 3.27
N ASP A 36 -9.25 4.60 2.03
CA ASP A 36 -10.13 4.83 0.89
C ASP A 36 -11.28 3.84 0.94
N PRO A 37 -12.53 4.30 1.04
CA PRO A 37 -13.68 3.39 1.11
C PRO A 37 -13.85 2.56 -0.16
N ASN A 38 -13.28 3.00 -1.26
CA ASN A 38 -13.36 2.27 -2.53
C ASN A 38 -12.11 1.46 -2.82
N ARG A 39 -11.24 1.32 -1.84
CA ARG A 39 -10.00 0.57 -2.05
C ARG A 39 -10.28 -0.88 -2.41
N ARG A 40 -9.39 -1.45 -3.19
CA ARG A 40 -9.43 -2.86 -3.56
C ARG A 40 -8.17 -3.54 -3.07
N VAL A 41 -8.32 -4.74 -2.59
CA VAL A 41 -7.19 -5.52 -2.09
C VAL A 41 -7.15 -6.84 -2.83
N GLU A 42 -5.99 -7.15 -3.40
CA GLU A 42 -5.75 -8.43 -4.04
C GLU A 42 -4.75 -9.20 -3.21
N ARG A 43 -5.01 -10.47 -3.03
CA ARG A 43 -4.06 -11.35 -2.36
C ARG A 43 -3.00 -11.75 -3.37
N GLY A 44 -1.75 -11.61 -2.99
CA GLY A 44 -0.66 -12.02 -3.83
C GLY A 44 -0.57 -13.53 -3.91
N VAL A 45 -0.21 -14.03 -5.09
CA VAL A 45 -0.12 -15.46 -5.33
C VAL A 45 1.27 -15.99 -4.98
N ARG A 46 2.25 -15.12 -4.86
CA ARG A 46 3.62 -15.53 -4.62
C ARG A 46 3.85 -15.91 -3.18
N ARG A 47 4.37 -17.11 -2.99
CA ARG A 47 4.70 -17.62 -1.67
C ARG A 47 6.21 -17.79 -1.49
N ASP A 48 6.98 -17.14 -2.35
CA ASP A 48 8.42 -17.34 -2.41
C ASP A 48 9.15 -16.94 -1.12
N TYR A 49 8.51 -16.14 -0.30
CA TYR A 49 9.14 -15.59 0.90
C TYR A 49 8.52 -16.12 2.18
N GLY A 50 7.70 -17.14 2.08
CA GLY A 50 7.08 -17.74 3.26
C GLY A 50 6.03 -16.89 3.93
N GLU A 51 5.67 -15.75 3.36
CA GLU A 51 4.61 -14.91 3.91
C GLU A 51 3.68 -14.42 2.82
N GLU A 52 2.45 -14.18 3.23
CA GLU A 52 1.41 -13.76 2.33
C GLU A 52 1.56 -12.27 1.99
N ARG A 53 1.43 -11.94 0.73
CA ARG A 53 1.54 -10.55 0.29
C ARG A 53 0.21 -10.08 -0.30
N PHE A 54 -0.03 -8.80 -0.12
CA PHE A 54 -1.25 -8.14 -0.58
C PHE A 54 -0.89 -6.95 -1.43
N ARG A 55 -1.80 -6.61 -2.32
CA ARG A 55 -1.68 -5.41 -3.14
C ARG A 55 -2.94 -4.61 -2.96
N LEU A 56 -2.80 -3.38 -2.49
CA LEU A 56 -3.91 -2.49 -2.24
C LEU A 56 -3.93 -1.40 -3.30
N TYR A 57 -5.11 -1.18 -3.87
CA TYR A 57 -5.35 -0.09 -4.81
C TYR A 57 -6.24 0.90 -4.09
N GLY A 58 -5.72 2.08 -3.81
CA GLY A 58 -6.47 3.10 -3.07
C GLY A 58 -6.02 4.49 -3.44
N ARG A 59 -6.89 5.45 -3.20
CA ARG A 59 -6.62 6.83 -3.57
C ARG A 59 -6.05 7.63 -2.42
N VAL A 60 -5.13 8.50 -2.79
CA VAL A 60 -4.59 9.53 -1.90
C VAL A 60 -4.74 10.84 -2.65
N ALA A 61 -5.50 11.75 -2.09
CA ALA A 61 -5.74 13.05 -2.71
C ALA A 61 -6.21 12.90 -4.17
N GLY A 62 -7.11 11.95 -4.40
CA GLY A 62 -7.68 11.73 -5.72
C GLY A 62 -6.83 10.91 -6.66
N ARG A 63 -5.62 10.54 -6.28
CA ARG A 63 -4.72 9.77 -7.15
C ARG A 63 -4.65 8.32 -6.71
N LEU A 64 -4.79 7.42 -7.67
CA LEU A 64 -4.74 5.99 -7.37
C LEU A 64 -3.30 5.53 -7.16
N PHE A 65 -3.07 4.87 -6.02
CA PHE A 65 -1.78 4.29 -5.67
C PHE A 65 -1.90 2.78 -5.56
N VAL A 66 -0.78 2.11 -5.75
CA VAL A 66 -0.68 0.66 -5.58
C VAL A 66 0.35 0.41 -4.51
N ILE A 67 -0.07 -0.27 -3.44
CA ILE A 67 0.78 -0.51 -2.29
C ILE A 67 0.88 -2.01 -2.06
N ALA A 68 2.10 -2.53 -2.10
CA ALA A 68 2.34 -3.93 -1.76
C ALA A 68 2.70 -3.99 -0.28
N TYR A 69 2.08 -4.90 0.43
CA TYR A 69 2.33 -5.03 1.86
C TYR A 69 2.13 -6.47 2.32
N THR A 70 2.59 -6.74 3.52
CA THR A 70 2.34 -8.01 4.18
C THR A 70 1.87 -7.72 5.60
N ARG A 71 1.19 -8.69 6.20
CA ARG A 71 0.71 -8.54 7.56
C ARG A 71 1.64 -9.25 8.50
N ARG A 72 2.03 -8.54 9.54
CA ARG A 72 2.79 -9.06 10.66
C ARG A 72 1.89 -9.03 11.87
N GLU A 73 2.23 -9.74 12.93
CA GLU A 73 1.36 -9.90 14.12
C GLU A 73 0.62 -8.63 14.52
N THR A 74 1.33 -7.52 14.66
CA THR A 74 0.76 -6.28 15.14
C THR A 74 0.96 -5.12 14.18
N ALA A 75 1.41 -5.39 12.97
CA ALA A 75 1.74 -4.31 12.05
C ALA A 75 1.44 -4.71 10.60
N THR A 76 1.22 -3.70 9.80
CA THR A 76 1.17 -3.83 8.35
C THR A 76 2.51 -3.35 7.83
N ARG A 77 3.24 -4.24 7.18
CA ARG A 77 4.57 -3.90 6.66
C ARG A 77 4.48 -3.56 5.19
N ILE A 78 4.79 -2.32 4.88
CA ILE A 78 4.77 -1.85 3.50
C ILE A 78 6.05 -2.29 2.80
N ILE A 79 5.88 -2.90 1.64
CA ILE A 79 6.99 -3.42 0.85
C ILE A 79 7.33 -2.46 -0.28
N SER A 80 6.32 -1.92 -0.94
CA SER A 80 6.53 -0.96 -2.02
C SER A 80 5.28 -0.12 -2.21
N ALA A 81 5.44 1.04 -2.82
CA ALA A 81 4.33 1.92 -3.14
C ALA A 81 4.65 2.66 -4.44
N ARG A 82 3.65 2.78 -5.30
CA ARG A 82 3.79 3.51 -6.56
C ARG A 82 2.44 4.03 -7.00
N LYS A 83 2.46 4.98 -7.90
CA LYS A 83 1.22 5.42 -8.53
C LYS A 83 0.75 4.35 -9.51
N ALA A 84 -0.55 4.23 -9.67
CA ALA A 84 -1.13 3.27 -10.59
C ALA A 84 -0.80 3.67 -12.03
N ASN A 85 -0.62 2.66 -12.87
CA ASN A 85 -0.42 2.91 -14.30
C ASN A 85 -1.78 3.06 -15.00
N ALA A 86 -1.75 3.35 -16.31
CA ALA A 86 -2.97 3.60 -17.06
C ALA A 86 -3.93 2.41 -17.04
N ARG A 87 -3.41 1.20 -17.18
CA ARG A 87 -4.23 0.00 -17.18
C ARG A 87 -4.93 -0.21 -15.83
N GLU A 88 -4.20 0.04 -14.77
CA GLU A 88 -4.76 -0.08 -13.41
C GLU A 88 -5.83 0.97 -13.16
N ARG A 89 -5.62 2.19 -13.66
CA ARG A 89 -6.62 3.23 -13.51
C ARG A 89 -7.90 2.90 -14.27
N GLU A 90 -7.78 2.30 -15.46
CA GLU A 90 -8.95 1.85 -16.21
C GLU A 90 -9.71 0.78 -15.43
N ARG A 91 -8.97 -0.13 -14.79
CA ARG A 91 -9.56 -1.28 -14.11
C ARG A 91 -10.26 -0.89 -12.82
N TYR A 92 -9.70 0.05 -12.07
CA TYR A 92 -10.21 0.40 -10.75
C TYR A 92 -10.78 1.82 -10.67
N GLY A 93 -11.00 2.44 -11.80
CA GLY A 93 -11.56 3.78 -11.86
C GLY A 93 -10.48 4.82 -12.07
N ALA A 94 -10.79 5.80 -12.90
CA ALA A 94 -9.85 6.87 -13.19
C ALA A 94 -9.68 7.78 -11.98
N ASP A 95 -8.51 8.39 -11.89
CA ASP A 95 -8.24 9.39 -10.87
C ASP A 95 -9.10 10.64 -11.06
#